data_0284f5b06421641c1aa9f3407b3ab436
#
_entry.id   0284f5b06421641c1aa9f3407b3ab436
#
_cell.length_a   1.000
_cell.length_b   1.000
_cell.length_c   1.000
_cell.angle_alpha   90.00
_cell.angle_beta   90.00
_cell.angle_gamma   90.00
#
_symmetry.space_group_name_H-M   'P 1'
#
loop_
_entity.id
_entity.type
_entity.pdbx_description
1 polymer ?
#
loop_
_entity_poly.entity_id
_entity_poly.type
_entity_poly.pdbx_seq_one_letter_code
_entity_poly.pdbx_strand_id
1 'polypeptide(L)'
;MPTDEVSIIGKPVKDMYGTTIGNVLGTLTHIDGKIQTVGIDCGSEGLKQIPYEQLVLQGDVVIYIPGWRIDAQKILREKRLTLSRLKALMGIISENDGMQSDADVIHDTYKTKLMDLDEAESKVKDELSTRLEELDSQEKIIKVMLFDAKVQFKSEEINDSTFETIQKHCNNLLERSSHERVEINNVQRRIEELSLESIELTQPKKEMIQESAVSYLSSSGHTITGHENVLPEPPIENSESSIEAPAEEQSNHEDSQQSNEYDWMSRMEQNN
;
A
#
# COMPACT_ATOMS: atom_id res chain seq x y z
N MET A 1 -26.36 -20.25 -16.80
CA MET A 1 -26.06 -21.23 -15.78
C MET A 1 -25.96 -20.53 -14.43
N PRO A 2 -26.89 -20.72 -13.50
CA PRO A 2 -26.84 -20.07 -12.19
C PRO A 2 -26.18 -21.02 -11.18
N THR A 3 -24.87 -21.18 -11.22
CA THR A 3 -24.18 -22.16 -10.37
C THR A 3 -23.42 -21.55 -9.20
N ASP A 4 -23.06 -20.26 -9.24
CA ASP A 4 -22.28 -19.64 -8.17
C ASP A 4 -23.11 -18.99 -7.09
N GLU A 5 -24.32 -18.50 -7.40
CA GLU A 5 -25.21 -17.81 -6.46
C GLU A 5 -25.68 -18.70 -5.30
N VAL A 6 -26.05 -19.96 -5.59
CA VAL A 6 -26.57 -20.87 -4.56
C VAL A 6 -25.44 -21.36 -3.64
N SER A 7 -24.21 -21.29 -4.08
CA SER A 7 -23.09 -21.86 -3.36
C SER A 7 -22.61 -21.01 -2.16
N ILE A 8 -22.95 -19.73 -2.10
CA ILE A 8 -22.48 -18.82 -1.02
C ILE A 8 -23.53 -18.62 0.08
N ILE A 9 -24.81 -18.85 -0.18
CA ILE A 9 -25.90 -18.61 0.80
C ILE A 9 -25.71 -19.50 2.03
N GLY A 10 -25.83 -18.92 3.23
CA GLY A 10 -25.66 -19.60 4.51
C GLY A 10 -24.22 -19.82 4.95
N LYS A 11 -23.25 -19.55 4.08
CA LYS A 11 -21.83 -19.70 4.46
C LYS A 11 -21.37 -18.62 5.44
N PRO A 12 -20.46 -18.96 6.37
CA PRO A 12 -19.87 -17.98 7.27
C PRO A 12 -18.96 -17.02 6.50
N VAL A 13 -19.07 -15.75 6.86
CA VAL A 13 -18.22 -14.68 6.33
C VAL A 13 -17.14 -14.34 7.37
N LYS A 14 -15.90 -14.36 6.96
CA LYS A 14 -14.76 -13.99 7.78
C LYS A 14 -13.99 -12.84 7.16
N ASP A 15 -13.34 -12.04 8.00
CA ASP A 15 -12.34 -11.11 7.52
C ASP A 15 -11.06 -11.86 7.09
N MET A 16 -10.13 -11.13 6.51
CA MET A 16 -8.84 -11.67 6.06
C MET A 16 -7.97 -12.22 7.19
N TYR A 17 -8.27 -11.83 8.43
CA TYR A 17 -7.55 -12.24 9.64
C TYR A 17 -8.26 -13.39 10.37
N GLY A 18 -9.34 -13.92 9.77
CA GLY A 18 -10.09 -15.08 10.28
C GLY A 18 -11.18 -14.76 11.30
N THR A 19 -11.49 -13.46 11.53
CA THR A 19 -12.59 -13.07 12.42
C THR A 19 -13.92 -13.30 11.70
N THR A 20 -14.85 -13.95 12.37
CA THR A 20 -16.22 -14.13 11.84
C THR A 20 -16.96 -12.79 11.89
N ILE A 21 -17.45 -12.34 10.74
CA ILE A 21 -18.27 -11.12 10.57
C ILE A 21 -19.75 -11.48 10.69
N GLY A 22 -20.15 -12.59 10.09
CA GLY A 22 -21.54 -13.01 10.04
C GLY A 22 -21.75 -14.19 9.10
N ASN A 23 -22.99 -14.34 8.61
CA ASN A 23 -23.33 -15.37 7.63
C ASN A 23 -24.04 -14.73 6.42
N VAL A 24 -23.81 -15.30 5.24
CA VAL A 24 -24.48 -14.85 4.02
C VAL A 24 -25.97 -15.16 4.12
N LEU A 25 -26.80 -14.12 4.04
CA LEU A 25 -28.25 -14.24 4.06
C LEU A 25 -28.82 -14.44 2.64
N GLY A 26 -28.29 -13.72 1.67
CA GLY A 26 -28.73 -13.76 0.27
C GLY A 26 -27.97 -12.80 -0.61
N THR A 27 -28.33 -12.79 -1.90
CA THR A 27 -27.69 -11.97 -2.93
C THR A 27 -28.68 -11.05 -3.61
N LEU A 28 -28.24 -9.86 -3.99
CA LEU A 28 -28.96 -8.98 -4.90
C LEU A 28 -28.28 -9.04 -6.26
N THR A 29 -29.05 -9.45 -7.27
CA THR A 29 -28.56 -9.61 -8.64
C THR A 29 -29.09 -8.51 -9.56
N HIS A 30 -28.29 -8.14 -10.51
CA HIS A 30 -28.70 -7.26 -11.59
C HIS A 30 -29.58 -8.03 -12.61
N ILE A 31 -30.30 -7.31 -13.49
CA ILE A 31 -31.14 -7.92 -14.54
C ILE A 31 -30.34 -8.83 -15.47
N ASP A 32 -29.05 -8.58 -15.62
CA ASP A 32 -28.11 -9.41 -16.41
C ASP A 32 -27.67 -10.71 -15.70
N GLY A 33 -28.18 -10.96 -14.47
CA GLY A 33 -27.86 -12.16 -13.69
C GLY A 33 -26.55 -12.09 -12.92
N LYS A 34 -25.86 -10.94 -12.90
CA LYS A 34 -24.65 -10.77 -12.10
C LYS A 34 -25.00 -10.36 -10.67
N ILE A 35 -24.32 -10.96 -9.71
CA ILE A 35 -24.43 -10.57 -8.31
C ILE A 35 -23.83 -9.17 -8.14
N GLN A 36 -24.61 -8.24 -7.62
CA GLN A 36 -24.17 -6.87 -7.31
C GLN A 36 -23.72 -6.77 -5.86
N THR A 37 -24.57 -7.17 -4.93
CA THR A 37 -24.30 -7.11 -3.50
C THR A 37 -24.74 -8.39 -2.81
N VAL A 38 -24.15 -8.65 -1.67
CA VAL A 38 -24.45 -9.79 -0.79
C VAL A 38 -24.91 -9.25 0.55
N GLY A 39 -26.06 -9.72 1.02
CA GLY A 39 -26.56 -9.44 2.36
C GLY A 39 -25.92 -10.39 3.37
N ILE A 40 -25.32 -9.83 4.41
CA ILE A 40 -24.68 -10.57 5.50
C ILE A 40 -25.39 -10.25 6.80
N ASP A 41 -25.84 -11.29 7.48
CA ASP A 41 -26.37 -11.19 8.82
C ASP A 41 -25.21 -11.14 9.82
N CYS A 42 -25.01 -9.97 10.43
CA CYS A 42 -23.96 -9.72 11.40
C CYS A 42 -24.49 -9.83 12.87
N GLY A 43 -25.61 -10.52 13.08
CA GLY A 43 -26.21 -10.71 14.40
C GLY A 43 -26.69 -9.38 14.99
N SER A 44 -26.13 -8.97 16.13
CA SER A 44 -26.53 -7.73 16.82
C SER A 44 -26.27 -6.44 16.04
N GLU A 45 -25.34 -6.46 15.06
CA GLU A 45 -25.08 -5.33 14.18
C GLU A 45 -26.06 -5.22 13.01
N GLY A 46 -26.94 -6.22 12.86
CA GLY A 46 -27.97 -6.26 11.83
C GLY A 46 -27.46 -6.70 10.46
N LEU A 47 -28.21 -6.33 9.42
CA LEU A 47 -27.91 -6.68 8.04
C LEU A 47 -26.92 -5.68 7.44
N LYS A 48 -25.79 -6.20 6.93
CA LYS A 48 -24.84 -5.44 6.10
C LYS A 48 -24.94 -5.87 4.65
N GLN A 49 -24.95 -4.91 3.73
CA GLN A 49 -24.85 -5.17 2.30
C GLN A 49 -23.42 -4.87 1.83
N ILE A 50 -22.77 -5.88 1.28
CA ILE A 50 -21.39 -5.79 0.83
C ILE A 50 -21.34 -6.05 -0.68
N PRO A 51 -20.61 -5.22 -1.48
CA PRO A 51 -20.36 -5.48 -2.90
C PRO A 51 -19.77 -6.87 -3.11
N TYR A 52 -20.25 -7.59 -4.13
CA TYR A 52 -19.77 -8.95 -4.40
C TYR A 52 -18.27 -9.02 -4.70
N GLU A 53 -17.71 -7.97 -5.32
CA GLU A 53 -16.28 -7.85 -5.59
C GLU A 53 -15.37 -7.83 -4.34
N GLN A 54 -15.97 -7.52 -3.17
CA GLN A 54 -15.27 -7.57 -1.88
C GLN A 54 -15.32 -8.94 -1.20
N LEU A 55 -15.87 -9.93 -1.87
CA LEU A 55 -16.07 -11.26 -1.32
C LEU A 55 -15.37 -12.31 -2.17
N VAL A 56 -14.59 -13.17 -1.52
CA VAL A 56 -13.90 -14.29 -2.17
C VAL A 56 -14.37 -15.60 -1.52
N LEU A 57 -14.88 -16.52 -2.34
CA LEU A 57 -15.26 -17.84 -1.87
C LEU A 57 -14.01 -18.72 -1.72
N GLN A 58 -13.75 -19.18 -0.51
CA GLN A 58 -12.65 -20.10 -0.21
C GLN A 58 -13.22 -21.37 0.46
N GLY A 59 -13.53 -22.38 -0.31
CA GLY A 59 -14.17 -23.60 0.18
C GLY A 59 -15.55 -23.31 0.77
N ASP A 60 -15.73 -23.56 2.06
CA ASP A 60 -17.01 -23.34 2.77
C ASP A 60 -17.09 -22.01 3.50
N VAL A 61 -16.13 -21.12 3.30
CA VAL A 61 -16.06 -19.80 3.94
C VAL A 61 -16.00 -18.73 2.89
N VAL A 62 -16.68 -17.61 3.12
CA VAL A 62 -16.59 -16.38 2.34
C VAL A 62 -15.63 -15.44 3.04
N ILE A 63 -14.60 -15.00 2.34
CA ILE A 63 -13.62 -14.05 2.87
C ILE A 63 -14.01 -12.64 2.43
N TYR A 64 -14.14 -11.74 3.39
CA TYR A 64 -14.37 -10.33 3.14
C TYR A 64 -13.05 -9.59 2.97
N ILE A 65 -12.95 -8.84 1.87
CA ILE A 65 -11.80 -7.98 1.55
C ILE A 65 -12.26 -6.53 1.72
N PRO A 66 -11.59 -5.72 2.55
CA PRO A 66 -11.91 -4.30 2.70
C PRO A 66 -11.83 -3.54 1.37
N GLY A 67 -12.76 -2.59 1.15
CA GLY A 67 -12.84 -1.79 -0.09
C GLY A 67 -11.54 -1.06 -0.39
N TRP A 68 -10.94 -0.41 0.62
CA TRP A 68 -9.67 0.29 0.49
C TRP A 68 -8.56 -0.55 -0.13
N ARG A 69 -8.55 -1.86 0.14
CA ARG A 69 -7.54 -2.78 -0.38
C ARG A 69 -7.71 -3.02 -1.87
N ILE A 70 -8.94 -3.22 -2.32
CA ILE A 70 -9.27 -3.41 -3.74
C ILE A 70 -8.97 -2.13 -4.51
N ASP A 71 -9.41 -0.98 -3.99
CA ASP A 71 -9.21 0.32 -4.61
C ASP A 71 -7.73 0.69 -4.68
N ALA A 72 -6.98 0.45 -3.61
CA ALA A 72 -5.54 0.65 -3.60
C ALA A 72 -4.81 -0.20 -4.65
N GLN A 73 -5.17 -1.48 -4.76
CA GLN A 73 -4.57 -2.38 -5.76
C GLN A 73 -4.88 -1.94 -7.19
N LYS A 74 -6.14 -1.55 -7.44
CA LYS A 74 -6.57 -1.04 -8.74
C LYS A 74 -5.78 0.20 -9.12
N ILE A 75 -5.67 1.18 -8.22
CA ILE A 75 -4.91 2.40 -8.44
C ILE A 75 -3.43 2.10 -8.68
N LEU A 76 -2.80 1.29 -7.84
CA LEU A 76 -1.39 0.92 -7.99
C LEU A 76 -1.11 0.24 -9.34
N ARG A 77 -1.98 -0.69 -9.76
CA ARG A 77 -1.87 -1.39 -11.05
C ARG A 77 -2.05 -0.43 -12.22
N GLU A 78 -3.11 0.39 -12.22
CA GLU A 78 -3.41 1.32 -13.31
C GLU A 78 -2.34 2.41 -13.41
N LYS A 79 -1.90 2.97 -12.29
CA LYS A 79 -0.86 4.01 -12.25
C LYS A 79 0.47 3.47 -12.78
N ARG A 80 0.91 2.30 -12.32
CA ARG A 80 2.12 1.64 -12.83
C ARG A 80 2.05 1.41 -14.34
N LEU A 81 0.92 0.90 -14.84
CA LEU A 81 0.74 0.66 -16.28
C LEU A 81 0.79 1.96 -17.07
N THR A 82 0.13 3.03 -16.59
CA THR A 82 0.11 4.34 -17.25
C THR A 82 1.50 4.96 -17.29
N LEU A 83 2.25 4.90 -16.18
CA LEU A 83 3.64 5.39 -16.12
C LEU A 83 4.57 4.58 -17.03
N SER A 84 4.44 3.26 -17.06
CA SER A 84 5.21 2.41 -17.97
C SER A 84 4.95 2.74 -19.44
N ARG A 85 3.69 2.99 -19.82
CA ARG A 85 3.32 3.41 -21.19
C ARG A 85 3.84 4.80 -21.51
N LEU A 86 3.75 5.74 -20.58
CA LEU A 86 4.28 7.09 -20.76
C LEU A 86 5.80 7.06 -20.98
N LYS A 87 6.51 6.27 -20.19
CA LYS A 87 7.96 6.07 -20.33
C LYS A 87 8.33 5.46 -21.68
N ALA A 88 7.58 4.46 -22.13
CA ALA A 88 7.77 3.86 -23.45
C ALA A 88 7.50 4.85 -24.59
N LEU A 89 6.44 5.67 -24.47
CA LEU A 89 6.11 6.72 -25.44
C LEU A 89 7.25 7.73 -25.56
N MET A 90 7.81 8.20 -24.44
CA MET A 90 8.94 9.11 -24.42
C MET A 90 10.19 8.49 -25.07
N GLY A 91 10.41 7.18 -24.90
CA GLY A 91 11.49 6.44 -25.58
C GLY A 91 11.30 6.44 -27.09
N ILE A 92 10.10 6.15 -27.58
CA ILE A 92 9.76 6.15 -29.03
C ILE A 92 9.96 7.53 -29.65
N ILE A 93 9.51 8.60 -28.98
CA ILE A 93 9.68 9.98 -29.46
C ILE A 93 11.19 10.33 -29.57
N SER A 94 11.99 9.87 -28.61
CA SER A 94 13.44 10.14 -28.65
C SER A 94 14.17 9.44 -29.79
N GLU A 95 13.59 8.37 -30.32
CA GLU A 95 14.17 7.60 -31.45
C GLU A 95 13.67 8.06 -32.82
N ASN A 96 12.47 8.68 -32.91
CA ASN A 96 11.78 9.03 -34.15
C ASN A 96 11.09 10.42 -34.06
N ASP A 97 11.76 11.46 -34.55
CA ASP A 97 11.22 12.84 -34.58
C ASP A 97 9.95 13.03 -35.46
N GLY A 98 9.68 12.10 -36.37
CA GLY A 98 8.57 12.23 -37.35
C GLY A 98 7.18 11.90 -36.78
N MET A 99 7.04 11.39 -35.57
CA MET A 99 5.77 10.96 -34.97
C MET A 99 5.30 11.87 -33.82
N GLN A 100 5.84 13.05 -33.69
CA GLN A 100 5.61 13.91 -32.53
C GLN A 100 4.13 14.33 -32.36
N SER A 101 3.43 14.66 -33.47
CA SER A 101 2.02 15.07 -33.38
C SER A 101 1.08 13.96 -32.89
N ASP A 102 1.32 12.72 -33.30
CA ASP A 102 0.52 11.57 -32.83
C ASP A 102 0.86 11.20 -31.39
N ALA A 103 2.12 11.36 -31.03
CA ALA A 103 2.61 11.12 -29.67
C ALA A 103 2.02 12.14 -28.67
N ASP A 104 1.83 13.40 -29.05
CA ASP A 104 1.26 14.43 -28.20
C ASP A 104 -0.18 14.08 -27.80
N VAL A 105 -1.00 13.56 -28.71
CA VAL A 105 -2.38 13.12 -28.44
C VAL A 105 -2.40 11.97 -27.42
N ILE A 106 -1.49 11.00 -27.59
CA ILE A 106 -1.39 9.85 -26.69
C ILE A 106 -0.86 10.30 -25.33
N HIS A 107 0.12 11.20 -25.31
CA HIS A 107 0.68 11.78 -24.09
C HIS A 107 -0.40 12.48 -23.26
N ASP A 108 -1.22 13.33 -23.88
CA ASP A 108 -2.32 14.04 -23.20
C ASP A 108 -3.36 13.07 -22.63
N THR A 109 -3.63 11.97 -23.33
CA THR A 109 -4.52 10.91 -22.83
C THR A 109 -3.96 10.27 -21.57
N TYR A 110 -2.67 9.94 -21.53
CA TYR A 110 -2.04 9.36 -20.33
C TYR A 110 -1.94 10.38 -19.20
N LYS A 111 -1.67 11.64 -19.50
CA LYS A 111 -1.64 12.71 -18.51
C LYS A 111 -3.01 12.90 -17.84
N THR A 112 -4.09 12.94 -18.62
CA THR A 112 -5.45 13.01 -18.09
C THR A 112 -5.75 11.81 -17.19
N LYS A 113 -5.39 10.59 -17.65
CA LYS A 113 -5.57 9.38 -16.83
C LYS A 113 -4.77 9.43 -15.52
N LEU A 114 -3.56 9.98 -15.52
CA LEU A 114 -2.78 10.16 -14.28
C LEU A 114 -3.46 11.14 -13.33
N MET A 115 -4.04 12.23 -13.82
CA MET A 115 -4.78 13.18 -12.97
C MET A 115 -6.00 12.51 -12.31
N ASP A 116 -6.77 11.70 -13.06
CA ASP A 116 -7.90 10.95 -12.51
C ASP A 116 -7.44 9.95 -11.43
N LEU A 117 -6.30 9.31 -11.66
CA LEU A 117 -5.71 8.36 -10.71
C LEU A 117 -5.16 9.07 -9.46
N ASP A 118 -4.62 10.27 -9.58
CA ASP A 118 -4.14 11.07 -8.44
C ASP A 118 -5.31 11.51 -7.55
N GLU A 119 -6.48 11.84 -8.13
CA GLU A 119 -7.70 12.12 -7.36
C GLU A 119 -8.21 10.87 -6.62
N ALA A 120 -8.23 9.73 -7.30
CA ALA A 120 -8.63 8.46 -6.67
C ALA A 120 -7.64 8.04 -5.56
N GLU A 121 -6.35 8.26 -5.77
CA GLU A 121 -5.29 8.02 -4.79
C GLU A 121 -5.49 8.85 -3.51
N SER A 122 -5.84 10.14 -3.66
CA SER A 122 -6.10 11.01 -2.51
C SER A 122 -7.22 10.44 -1.64
N LYS A 123 -8.32 9.96 -2.26
CA LYS A 123 -9.44 9.35 -1.53
C LYS A 123 -9.02 8.11 -0.75
N VAL A 124 -8.22 7.24 -1.39
CA VAL A 124 -7.71 6.04 -0.71
C VAL A 124 -6.74 6.40 0.41
N LYS A 125 -5.88 7.40 0.24
CA LYS A 125 -4.98 7.86 1.32
C LYS A 125 -5.75 8.36 2.54
N ASP A 126 -6.84 9.11 2.33
CA ASP A 126 -7.69 9.61 3.42
C ASP A 126 -8.36 8.45 4.16
N GLU A 127 -8.88 7.45 3.43
CA GLU A 127 -9.47 6.25 4.00
C GLU A 127 -8.46 5.43 4.82
N LEU A 128 -7.25 5.24 4.29
CA LEU A 128 -6.16 4.54 4.99
C LEU A 128 -5.72 5.29 6.26
N SER A 129 -5.66 6.61 6.22
CA SER A 129 -5.33 7.44 7.40
C SER A 129 -6.38 7.31 8.49
N THR A 130 -7.65 7.40 8.12
CA THR A 130 -8.77 7.18 9.04
C THR A 130 -8.71 5.80 9.67
N ARG A 131 -8.42 4.76 8.86
CA ARG A 131 -8.30 3.39 9.37
C ARG A 131 -7.14 3.21 10.34
N LEU A 132 -6.01 3.86 10.09
CA LEU A 132 -4.88 3.85 11.04
C LEU A 132 -5.24 4.49 12.38
N GLU A 133 -5.99 5.60 12.38
CA GLU A 133 -6.47 6.23 13.61
C GLU A 133 -7.44 5.32 14.41
N GLU A 134 -8.32 4.60 13.71
CA GLU A 134 -9.19 3.60 14.33
C GLU A 134 -8.38 2.47 14.97
N LEU A 135 -7.38 1.94 14.26
CA LEU A 135 -6.49 0.89 14.80
C LEU A 135 -5.72 1.38 16.02
N ASP A 136 -5.23 2.62 16.02
CA ASP A 136 -4.56 3.23 17.16
C ASP A 136 -5.47 3.36 18.38
N SER A 137 -6.72 3.74 18.16
CA SER A 137 -7.73 3.83 19.22
C SER A 137 -8.07 2.46 19.79
N GLN A 138 -8.27 1.46 18.94
CA GLN A 138 -8.54 0.08 19.35
C GLN A 138 -7.36 -0.50 20.15
N GLU A 139 -6.13 -0.31 19.68
CA GLU A 139 -4.92 -0.78 20.34
C GLU A 139 -4.76 -0.19 21.75
N LYS A 140 -5.05 1.11 21.91
CA LYS A 140 -5.04 1.77 23.23
C LYS A 140 -6.06 1.13 24.18
N ILE A 141 -7.29 0.88 23.72
CA ILE A 141 -8.33 0.24 24.52
C ILE A 141 -7.91 -1.17 24.95
N ILE A 142 -7.37 -1.98 24.02
CA ILE A 142 -6.94 -3.34 24.32
C ILE A 142 -5.79 -3.34 25.34
N LYS A 143 -4.83 -2.43 25.23
CA LYS A 143 -3.71 -2.27 26.18
C LYS A 143 -4.22 -1.90 27.58
N VAL A 144 -5.21 -1.01 27.67
CA VAL A 144 -5.83 -0.62 28.95
C VAL A 144 -6.55 -1.82 29.57
N MET A 145 -7.34 -2.59 28.79
CA MET A 145 -8.00 -3.80 29.26
C MET A 145 -7.01 -4.85 29.78
N LEU A 146 -5.92 -5.07 29.04
CA LEU A 146 -4.88 -6.01 29.45
C LEU A 146 -4.18 -5.56 30.75
N PHE A 147 -3.95 -4.27 30.91
CA PHE A 147 -3.37 -3.70 32.11
C PHE A 147 -4.32 -3.85 33.30
N ASP A 148 -5.61 -3.55 33.13
CA ASP A 148 -6.63 -3.71 34.18
C ASP A 148 -6.77 -5.17 34.59
N ALA A 149 -6.85 -6.09 33.65
CA ALA A 149 -6.84 -7.54 33.95
C ALA A 149 -5.61 -7.97 34.76
N LYS A 150 -4.43 -7.36 34.52
CA LYS A 150 -3.23 -7.61 35.29
C LYS A 150 -3.33 -7.06 36.70
N VAL A 151 -4.01 -5.93 36.90
CA VAL A 151 -4.30 -5.38 38.25
C VAL A 151 -5.24 -6.33 38.99
N GLN A 152 -6.36 -6.73 38.38
CA GLN A 152 -7.33 -7.67 38.98
C GLN A 152 -6.70 -9.01 39.33
N PHE A 153 -5.79 -9.50 38.52
CA PHE A 153 -5.03 -10.72 38.80
C PHE A 153 -4.11 -10.54 40.01
N LYS A 154 -3.43 -9.40 40.11
CA LYS A 154 -2.53 -9.10 41.26
C LYS A 154 -3.27 -8.81 42.57
N SER A 155 -4.52 -8.34 42.48
CA SER A 155 -5.42 -8.16 43.63
C SER A 155 -6.20 -9.44 44.03
N GLU A 156 -5.91 -10.57 43.34
CA GLU A 156 -6.58 -11.86 43.57
C GLU A 156 -8.09 -11.85 43.24
N GLU A 157 -8.57 -10.89 42.47
CA GLU A 157 -9.97 -10.77 42.03
C GLU A 157 -10.30 -11.80 40.94
N ILE A 158 -9.33 -12.13 40.08
CA ILE A 158 -9.45 -13.15 39.04
C ILE A 158 -8.36 -14.24 39.21
N ASN A 159 -8.67 -15.44 38.78
CA ASN A 159 -7.75 -16.56 38.82
C ASN A 159 -6.82 -16.61 37.59
N ASP A 160 -5.76 -17.45 37.64
CA ASP A 160 -4.79 -17.64 36.57
C ASP A 160 -5.45 -17.95 35.21
N SER A 161 -6.38 -18.90 35.17
CA SER A 161 -7.06 -19.35 33.98
C SER A 161 -7.84 -18.21 33.28
N THR A 162 -8.48 -17.35 34.09
CA THR A 162 -9.22 -16.17 33.56
C THR A 162 -8.25 -15.15 33.01
N PHE A 163 -7.15 -14.86 33.74
CA PHE A 163 -6.13 -13.93 33.28
C PHE A 163 -5.46 -14.41 31.99
N GLU A 164 -5.06 -15.67 31.89
CA GLU A 164 -4.49 -16.26 30.67
C GLU A 164 -5.45 -16.15 29.46
N THR A 165 -6.74 -16.38 29.70
CA THR A 165 -7.76 -16.27 28.66
C THR A 165 -7.86 -14.84 28.14
N ILE A 166 -7.94 -13.84 29.04
CA ILE A 166 -7.97 -12.42 28.67
C ILE A 166 -6.70 -12.03 27.92
N GLN A 167 -5.54 -12.43 28.46
CA GLN A 167 -4.26 -12.14 27.84
C GLN A 167 -4.15 -12.70 26.42
N LYS A 168 -4.56 -13.94 26.22
CA LYS A 168 -4.57 -14.59 24.91
C LYS A 168 -5.47 -13.84 23.91
N HIS A 169 -6.69 -13.46 24.33
CA HIS A 169 -7.59 -12.72 23.45
C HIS A 169 -7.07 -11.33 23.12
N CYS A 170 -6.56 -10.58 24.09
CA CYS A 170 -5.97 -9.26 23.86
C CYS A 170 -4.75 -9.35 22.93
N ASN A 171 -3.86 -10.30 23.14
CA ASN A 171 -2.69 -10.48 22.29
C ASN A 171 -3.08 -10.82 20.83
N ASN A 172 -4.06 -11.69 20.63
CA ASN A 172 -4.56 -12.01 19.28
C ASN A 172 -5.16 -10.78 18.58
N LEU A 173 -5.86 -9.91 19.31
CA LEU A 173 -6.39 -8.66 18.76
C LEU A 173 -5.27 -7.68 18.40
N LEU A 174 -4.27 -7.52 19.26
CA LEU A 174 -3.10 -6.67 19.01
C LEU A 174 -2.30 -7.16 17.79
N GLU A 175 -2.12 -8.45 17.65
CA GLU A 175 -1.43 -9.06 16.52
C GLU A 175 -2.15 -8.75 15.19
N ARG A 176 -3.49 -8.92 15.15
CA ARG A 176 -4.30 -8.58 13.97
C ARG A 176 -4.19 -7.10 13.61
N SER A 177 -4.34 -6.21 14.59
CA SER A 177 -4.19 -4.76 14.38
C SER A 177 -2.81 -4.40 13.86
N SER A 178 -1.76 -5.09 14.36
CA SER A 178 -0.39 -4.91 13.89
C SER A 178 -0.22 -5.34 12.43
N HIS A 179 -0.78 -6.50 12.04
CA HIS A 179 -0.73 -6.99 10.67
C HIS A 179 -1.44 -6.03 9.70
N GLU A 180 -2.66 -5.58 10.04
CA GLU A 180 -3.40 -4.62 9.22
C GLU A 180 -2.64 -3.29 9.08
N ARG A 181 -2.04 -2.79 10.15
CA ARG A 181 -1.21 -1.58 10.14
C ARG A 181 -0.01 -1.70 9.20
N VAL A 182 0.72 -2.82 9.28
CA VAL A 182 1.88 -3.07 8.40
C VAL A 182 1.44 -3.10 6.94
N GLU A 183 0.31 -3.71 6.64
CA GLU A 183 -0.23 -3.75 5.29
C GLU A 183 -0.60 -2.35 4.78
N ILE A 184 -1.32 -1.55 5.58
CA ILE A 184 -1.68 -0.18 5.22
C ILE A 184 -0.42 0.66 4.96
N ASN A 185 0.56 0.60 5.84
CA ASN A 185 1.82 1.34 5.66
C ASN A 185 2.57 0.93 4.39
N ASN A 186 2.57 -0.37 4.06
CA ASN A 186 3.17 -0.87 2.82
C ASN A 186 2.44 -0.32 1.58
N VAL A 187 1.11 -0.27 1.63
CA VAL A 187 0.30 0.30 0.54
C VAL A 187 0.60 1.79 0.38
N GLN A 188 0.61 2.56 1.47
CA GLN A 188 0.92 4.00 1.44
C GLN A 188 2.31 4.25 0.84
N ARG A 189 3.33 3.51 1.27
CA ARG A 189 4.69 3.62 0.72
C ARG A 189 4.72 3.35 -0.79
N ARG A 190 4.04 2.29 -1.27
CA ARG A 190 3.98 1.97 -2.71
C ARG A 190 3.26 3.05 -3.52
N ILE A 191 2.22 3.67 -2.96
CA ILE A 191 1.54 4.80 -3.56
C ILE A 191 2.49 6.01 -3.68
N GLU A 192 3.25 6.31 -2.63
CA GLU A 192 4.23 7.40 -2.62
C GLU A 192 5.35 7.18 -3.65
N GLU A 193 5.89 5.96 -3.73
CA GLU A 193 6.91 5.59 -4.73
C GLU A 193 6.43 5.85 -6.17
N LEU A 194 5.19 5.45 -6.51
CA LEU A 194 4.63 5.71 -7.84
C LEU A 194 4.30 7.19 -8.07
N SER A 195 3.96 7.94 -7.03
CA SER A 195 3.71 9.38 -7.14
C SER A 195 5.01 10.14 -7.42
N LEU A 196 6.13 9.76 -6.81
CA LEU A 196 7.46 10.32 -7.12
C LEU A 196 7.86 10.01 -8.57
N GLU A 197 7.69 8.76 -9.03
CA GLU A 197 7.96 8.39 -10.43
C GLU A 197 7.08 9.19 -11.41
N SER A 198 5.82 9.45 -11.06
CA SER A 198 4.90 10.28 -11.85
C SER A 198 5.42 11.71 -12.00
N ILE A 199 5.90 12.33 -10.93
CA ILE A 199 6.45 13.68 -10.94
C ILE A 199 7.70 13.74 -11.83
N GLU A 200 8.61 12.78 -11.71
CA GLU A 200 9.85 12.73 -12.51
C GLU A 200 9.56 12.63 -14.01
N LEU A 201 8.51 11.89 -14.42
CA LEU A 201 8.15 11.71 -15.81
C LEU A 201 7.34 12.88 -16.40
N THR A 202 6.58 13.59 -15.56
CA THR A 202 5.71 14.68 -16.03
C THR A 202 6.36 16.05 -15.96
N GLN A 203 7.43 16.25 -15.20
CA GLN A 203 8.17 17.49 -15.16
C GLN A 203 9.20 17.55 -16.31
N PRO A 204 9.16 18.56 -17.17
CA PRO A 204 10.17 18.73 -18.19
C PRO A 204 11.54 18.97 -17.53
N LYS A 205 12.55 18.18 -17.91
CA LYS A 205 13.94 18.28 -17.40
C LYS A 205 14.51 19.71 -17.39
N LYS A 206 13.96 20.62 -18.22
CA LYS A 206 14.37 22.03 -18.29
C LYS A 206 13.97 22.84 -17.05
N GLU A 207 12.83 22.56 -16.42
CA GLU A 207 12.38 23.31 -15.23
C GLU A 207 13.22 22.94 -14.00
N MET A 208 13.60 21.67 -13.83
CA MET A 208 14.47 21.25 -12.74
C MET A 208 15.86 21.90 -12.80
N ILE A 209 16.40 22.12 -14.01
CA ILE A 209 17.70 22.79 -14.19
C ILE A 209 17.58 24.29 -13.88
N GLN A 210 16.46 24.93 -14.26
CA GLN A 210 16.23 26.34 -13.96
C GLN A 210 15.95 26.57 -12.48
N GLU A 211 15.17 25.74 -11.81
CA GLU A 211 14.87 25.84 -10.39
C GLU A 211 16.13 25.60 -9.54
N SER A 212 16.94 24.63 -9.94
CA SER A 212 18.27 24.40 -9.33
C SER A 212 19.21 25.59 -9.54
N ALA A 213 19.25 26.17 -10.74
CA ALA A 213 20.07 27.33 -11.04
C ALA A 213 19.61 28.60 -10.29
N VAL A 214 18.30 28.82 -10.17
CA VAL A 214 17.72 29.93 -9.39
C VAL A 214 18.00 29.74 -7.91
N SER A 215 17.92 28.54 -7.38
CA SER A 215 18.27 28.22 -6.00
C SER A 215 19.75 28.50 -5.69
N TYR A 216 20.65 28.16 -6.60
CA TYR A 216 22.07 28.49 -6.49
C TYR A 216 22.33 29.98 -6.56
N LEU A 217 21.62 30.72 -7.41
CA LEU A 217 21.79 32.17 -7.53
C LEU A 217 21.17 32.93 -6.36
N SER A 218 20.10 32.40 -5.76
CA SER A 218 19.45 33.01 -4.58
C SER A 218 20.24 32.80 -3.29
N SER A 219 21.00 31.71 -3.18
CA SER A 219 21.84 31.42 -2.01
C SER A 219 23.18 32.18 -2.04
N SER A 220 23.54 32.81 -3.16
CA SER A 220 24.80 33.58 -3.33
C SER A 220 24.69 35.06 -2.97
N GLY A 221 23.60 35.48 -2.32
CA GLY A 221 23.40 36.85 -1.85
C GLY A 221 24.17 37.21 -0.57
N HIS A 222 25.49 36.92 -0.49
CA HIS A 222 26.39 37.50 0.49
C HIS A 222 27.40 38.39 -0.22
N THR A 223 27.33 39.65 0.09
CA THR A 223 28.21 40.77 -0.20
C THR A 223 29.67 40.37 -0.45
N ILE A 224 30.11 40.64 -1.68
CA ILE A 224 31.55 40.65 -2.02
C ILE A 224 32.11 41.99 -1.64
N THR A 225 32.81 42.04 -0.52
CA THR A 225 33.90 43.00 -0.30
C THR A 225 35.20 42.37 -0.77
N GLY A 226 35.85 43.06 -1.67
CA GLY A 226 36.95 42.56 -2.50
C GLY A 226 38.11 41.88 -1.76
N HIS A 227 38.64 40.87 -2.42
CA HIS A 227 40.06 40.57 -2.45
C HIS A 227 40.36 39.74 -3.69
N GLU A 228 41.55 40.00 -4.23
CA GLU A 228 42.20 39.59 -5.46
C GLU A 228 42.01 38.13 -5.91
N ASN A 229 41.96 37.98 -7.23
CA ASN A 229 42.06 36.75 -8.01
C ASN A 229 43.29 35.92 -7.64
N VAL A 230 43.08 34.72 -7.10
CA VAL A 230 44.01 33.61 -7.19
C VAL A 230 43.25 32.38 -7.68
N LEU A 231 43.59 31.96 -8.90
CA LEU A 231 43.11 30.67 -9.46
C LEU A 231 43.69 29.52 -8.63
N PRO A 232 42.88 28.54 -8.24
CA PRO A 232 43.46 27.33 -7.63
C PRO A 232 44.12 26.44 -8.68
N GLU A 233 45.36 26.04 -8.40
CA GLU A 233 46.12 25.05 -9.17
C GLU A 233 45.47 23.65 -9.12
N PRO A 234 45.62 22.83 -10.18
CA PRO A 234 45.09 21.48 -10.20
C PRO A 234 45.87 20.53 -9.25
N PRO A 235 45.20 19.53 -8.67
CA PRO A 235 45.87 18.59 -7.77
C PRO A 235 46.85 17.70 -8.52
N ILE A 236 48.05 17.59 -7.99
CA ILE A 236 49.13 16.70 -8.42
C ILE A 236 48.81 15.27 -8.02
N GLU A 237 48.78 14.37 -9.01
CA GLU A 237 48.82 12.92 -8.78
C GLU A 237 50.09 12.55 -8.00
N ASN A 238 49.94 11.84 -6.92
CA ASN A 238 50.99 11.01 -6.36
C ASN A 238 50.48 9.60 -6.10
N SER A 239 51.09 8.70 -6.84
CA SER A 239 50.98 7.26 -6.81
C SER A 239 51.66 6.65 -5.57
N GLU A 240 51.27 5.38 -5.32
CA GLU A 240 51.93 4.32 -4.52
C GLU A 240 51.69 4.37 -2.99
N SER A 241 51.12 3.37 -2.39
CA SER A 241 51.51 1.95 -2.28
C SER A 241 50.58 1.16 -1.33
N SER A 242 50.27 -0.03 -1.77
CA SER A 242 50.41 -1.32 -1.06
C SER A 242 49.61 -1.65 0.23
N ILE A 243 48.84 -2.73 0.08
CA ILE A 243 48.76 -3.94 0.93
C ILE A 243 47.99 -3.79 2.25
N GLU A 244 46.85 -4.46 2.36
CA GLU A 244 46.60 -5.75 3.02
C GLU A 244 45.12 -6.01 3.18
N ALA A 245 44.67 -7.16 2.71
CA ALA A 245 43.44 -7.79 3.15
C ALA A 245 43.70 -8.56 4.45
N PRO A 246 42.72 -8.73 5.30
CA PRO A 246 42.36 -10.08 5.63
C PRO A 246 40.84 -10.37 5.77
N ALA A 247 40.52 -11.55 5.24
CA ALA A 247 39.73 -12.62 5.82
C ALA A 247 38.24 -12.41 6.16
N GLU A 248 37.51 -13.23 5.49
CA GLU A 248 36.23 -13.82 5.71
C GLU A 248 35.76 -13.95 7.17
N GLU A 249 34.53 -13.54 7.44
CA GLU A 249 33.65 -14.30 8.33
C GLU A 249 32.22 -14.33 7.76
N GLN A 250 31.80 -15.54 7.44
CA GLN A 250 30.46 -15.93 7.09
C GLN A 250 29.58 -15.83 8.33
N SER A 251 28.41 -15.22 8.22
CA SER A 251 27.26 -15.63 9.00
C SER A 251 26.00 -15.53 8.15
N ASN A 252 25.52 -16.72 7.77
CA ASN A 252 24.17 -16.98 7.33
C ASN A 252 23.21 -16.59 8.47
N HIS A 253 22.19 -15.81 8.15
CA HIS A 253 20.79 -16.02 8.54
C HIS A 253 19.95 -14.83 8.10
N GLU A 254 18.90 -15.17 7.41
CA GLU A 254 17.62 -14.48 7.23
C GLU A 254 17.17 -14.48 5.78
N ASP A 255 16.64 -15.59 5.41
CA ASP A 255 15.83 -15.72 4.21
C ASP A 255 14.66 -16.66 4.51
N SER A 256 13.59 -16.17 5.11
CA SER A 256 12.34 -16.95 5.29
C SER A 256 11.06 -16.13 5.45
N GLN A 257 11.03 -14.83 5.22
CA GLN A 257 9.80 -14.04 5.34
C GLN A 257 9.26 -13.44 4.04
N GLN A 258 9.93 -13.61 2.90
CA GLN A 258 9.46 -13.04 1.63
C GLN A 258 8.57 -13.94 0.77
N SER A 259 8.36 -15.21 1.13
CA SER A 259 7.63 -16.14 0.26
C SER A 259 6.10 -16.13 0.38
N ASN A 260 5.51 -15.51 1.40
CA ASN A 260 4.06 -15.51 1.60
C ASN A 260 3.31 -14.34 0.94
N GLU A 261 4.00 -13.28 0.53
CA GLU A 261 3.38 -12.08 -0.02
C GLU A 261 3.02 -12.18 -1.51
N TYR A 262 3.64 -13.13 -2.23
CA TYR A 262 3.41 -13.32 -3.67
C TYR A 262 2.37 -14.41 -4.00
N ASP A 263 2.09 -15.32 -3.09
CA ASP A 263 1.23 -16.50 -3.38
C ASP A 263 -0.26 -16.13 -3.53
N TRP A 264 -0.74 -15.10 -2.84
CA TRP A 264 -2.13 -14.67 -2.97
C TRP A 264 -2.39 -13.81 -4.22
N MET A 265 -1.39 -13.05 -4.73
CA MET A 265 -1.50 -12.30 -5.98
C MET A 265 -1.64 -13.24 -7.19
N SER A 266 -0.91 -14.35 -7.20
CA SER A 266 -0.98 -15.36 -8.26
C SER A 266 -2.32 -16.07 -8.33
N ARG A 267 -3.03 -16.19 -7.22
CA ARG A 267 -4.37 -16.82 -7.17
C ARG A 267 -5.49 -15.93 -7.71
N MET A 268 -5.33 -14.60 -7.66
CA MET A 268 -6.31 -13.68 -8.25
C MET A 268 -6.18 -13.56 -9.77
N GLU A 269 -5.00 -13.79 -10.35
CA GLU A 269 -4.81 -13.75 -11.80
C GLU A 269 -5.36 -14.98 -12.52
N GLN A 270 -5.60 -16.10 -11.83
CA GLN A 270 -6.15 -17.33 -12.42
C GLN A 270 -7.68 -17.38 -12.48
N ASN A 271 -8.39 -16.43 -11.86
CA ASN A 271 -9.86 -16.38 -11.82
C ASN A 271 -10.48 -15.24 -12.63
N ASN A 272 -9.75 -14.65 -13.59
CA ASN A 272 -10.30 -13.66 -14.53
C ASN A 272 -10.35 -14.22 -15.97
#